data_967f14268e28b8f4f2c6063f6d1e3a25
#
_entry.id   967f14268e28b8f4f2c6063f6d1e3a25
#
_cell.length_a   1.000
_cell.length_b   1.000
_cell.length_c   1.000
_cell.angle_alpha   90.00
_cell.angle_beta   90.00
_cell.angle_gamma   90.00
#
_symmetry.space_group_name_H-M   'P 1'
#
loop_
_entity.id
_entity.type
_entity.pdbx_description
1 polymer ?
#
loop_
_entity_poly.entity_id
_entity_poly.type
_entity_poly.pdbx_seq_one_letter_code
_entity_poly.pdbx_strand_id
1 'polypeptide(L)'
;IEDAEDDPNQAWKDLQKYTISSKDVVIGIAASGTTPYVVGGIHDCNSYQITTGCITCNPKSPLSVAAQFPIEVMVGPEFLTGSSRLKAGTAQKLILNMITTVTMIQLGHVKGNKMVDMQLANSKLVDRGTRMVMEALQISEKEAADLLHTHQSIREAINAKME
;
A
#
# COMPACT_ATOMS: atom_id res chain seq x y z
N ILE A 1 8.70 -14.19 18.97
CA ILE A 1 9.72 -14.50 17.94
C ILE A 1 10.54 -13.22 17.69
N GLU A 2 11.05 -12.64 18.77
CA GLU A 2 11.82 -11.39 18.69
C GLU A 2 13.19 -11.63 18.04
N ASP A 3 13.79 -12.81 18.21
CA ASP A 3 15.09 -13.20 17.64
C ASP A 3 15.14 -13.18 16.09
N ALA A 4 13.97 -13.19 15.41
CA ALA A 4 13.90 -13.15 13.95
C ALA A 4 14.33 -11.79 13.36
N GLU A 5 14.31 -10.73 14.16
CA GLU A 5 14.72 -9.39 13.72
C GLU A 5 16.25 -9.23 13.61
N ASP A 6 17.01 -10.10 14.24
CA ASP A 6 18.46 -9.97 14.38
C ASP A 6 19.26 -10.63 13.22
N ASP A 7 18.63 -11.51 12.42
CA ASP A 7 19.30 -12.12 11.27
C ASP A 7 19.21 -11.23 10.01
N PRO A 8 20.32 -10.58 9.60
CA PRO A 8 20.31 -9.71 8.43
C PRO A 8 20.13 -10.46 7.09
N ASN A 9 20.30 -11.79 7.07
CA ASN A 9 20.20 -12.59 5.85
C ASN A 9 18.82 -13.25 5.69
N GLN A 10 17.99 -13.21 6.71
CA GLN A 10 16.71 -13.93 6.69
C GLN A 10 15.68 -13.27 5.76
N ALA A 11 15.67 -11.94 5.68
CA ALA A 11 14.73 -11.21 4.83
C ALA A 11 14.82 -11.62 3.36
N TRP A 12 16.04 -11.75 2.83
CA TRP A 12 16.25 -12.20 1.45
C TRP A 12 15.71 -13.62 1.21
N LYS A 13 15.98 -14.55 2.11
CA LYS A 13 15.44 -15.92 2.03
C LYS A 13 13.92 -15.95 2.02
N ASP A 14 13.28 -15.05 2.79
CA ASP A 14 11.83 -14.96 2.85
C ASP A 14 11.26 -14.34 1.57
N LEU A 15 11.89 -13.31 1.02
CA LEU A 15 11.48 -12.66 -0.22
C LEU A 15 11.62 -13.59 -1.43
N GLN A 16 12.66 -14.43 -1.49
CA GLN A 16 12.84 -15.42 -2.57
C GLN A 16 11.66 -16.40 -2.71
N LYS A 17 10.92 -16.66 -1.65
CA LYS A 17 9.71 -17.50 -1.70
C LYS A 17 8.60 -16.93 -2.57
N TYR A 18 8.63 -15.63 -2.83
CA TYR A 18 7.63 -14.91 -3.63
C TYR A 18 8.06 -14.61 -5.06
N THR A 19 9.20 -15.15 -5.49
CA THR A 19 9.72 -14.99 -6.87
C THR A 19 9.88 -13.51 -7.29
N ILE A 20 10.33 -12.67 -6.35
CA ILE A 20 10.53 -11.23 -6.60
C ILE A 20 11.58 -10.98 -7.67
N SER A 21 11.45 -9.89 -8.39
CA SER A 21 12.27 -9.52 -9.54
C SER A 21 12.49 -8.00 -9.62
N SER A 22 13.26 -7.54 -10.61
CA SER A 22 13.45 -6.11 -10.88
C SER A 22 12.17 -5.32 -11.25
N LYS A 23 11.03 -6.00 -11.39
CA LYS A 23 9.71 -5.37 -11.62
C LYS A 23 8.99 -5.04 -10.32
N ASP A 24 9.52 -5.51 -9.19
CA ASP A 24 8.93 -5.33 -7.88
C ASP A 24 9.58 -4.15 -7.14
N VAL A 25 8.89 -3.66 -6.12
CA VAL A 25 9.40 -2.65 -5.19
C VAL A 25 9.34 -3.22 -3.79
N VAL A 26 10.44 -3.14 -3.07
CA VAL A 26 10.51 -3.57 -1.66
C VAL A 26 10.62 -2.36 -0.76
N ILE A 27 9.73 -2.25 0.22
CA ILE A 27 9.73 -1.15 1.20
C ILE A 27 10.06 -1.70 2.58
N GLY A 28 11.25 -1.35 3.09
CA GLY A 28 11.68 -1.68 4.44
C GLY A 28 11.02 -0.74 5.47
N ILE A 29 10.40 -1.32 6.49
CA ILE A 29 9.70 -0.55 7.52
C ILE A 29 10.30 -0.86 8.89
N ALA A 30 10.99 0.11 9.47
CA ALA A 30 11.51 0.02 10.82
C ALA A 30 11.53 1.40 11.48
N ALA A 31 10.84 1.56 12.59
CA ALA A 31 10.76 2.84 13.30
C ALA A 31 12.15 3.33 13.73
N SER A 32 12.99 2.45 14.25
CA SER A 32 14.38 2.74 14.62
C SER A 32 15.27 2.99 13.39
N GLY A 33 14.97 2.30 12.29
CA GLY A 33 15.81 2.26 11.09
C GLY A 33 17.10 1.45 11.28
N THR A 34 17.17 0.60 12.32
CA THR A 34 18.38 -0.19 12.66
C THR A 34 18.17 -1.69 12.67
N THR A 35 16.93 -2.17 12.53
CA THR A 35 16.58 -3.60 12.57
C THR A 35 17.36 -4.39 11.51
N PRO A 36 18.24 -5.33 11.92
CA PRO A 36 19.15 -6.01 11.00
C PRO A 36 18.45 -6.75 9.86
N TYR A 37 17.36 -7.46 10.15
CA TYR A 37 16.50 -8.12 9.16
C TYR A 37 16.07 -7.16 8.05
N VAL A 38 15.59 -5.95 8.41
CA VAL A 38 15.06 -4.99 7.43
C VAL A 38 16.20 -4.34 6.63
N VAL A 39 17.28 -3.94 7.32
CA VAL A 39 18.46 -3.32 6.67
C VAL A 39 19.12 -4.32 5.70
N GLY A 40 19.32 -5.57 6.13
CA GLY A 40 19.87 -6.63 5.30
C GLY A 40 19.03 -6.91 4.06
N GLY A 41 17.70 -7.03 4.23
CA GLY A 41 16.78 -7.22 3.10
C GLY A 41 16.84 -6.10 2.06
N ILE A 42 16.99 -4.84 2.49
CA ILE A 42 17.15 -3.70 1.56
C ILE A 42 18.50 -3.77 0.84
N HIS A 43 19.59 -4.13 1.51
CA HIS A 43 20.90 -4.31 0.87
C HIS A 43 20.86 -5.42 -0.17
N ASP A 44 20.26 -6.56 0.15
CA ASP A 44 20.12 -7.67 -0.80
C ASP A 44 19.28 -7.26 -2.01
N CYS A 45 18.12 -6.62 -1.81
CA CYS A 45 17.28 -6.13 -2.90
C CYS A 45 18.05 -5.18 -3.84
N ASN A 46 18.83 -4.24 -3.29
CA ASN A 46 19.66 -3.34 -4.09
C ASN A 46 20.70 -4.13 -4.93
N SER A 47 21.32 -5.16 -4.36
CA SER A 47 22.31 -5.99 -5.04
C SER A 47 21.70 -6.75 -6.23
N TYR A 48 20.42 -7.11 -6.15
CA TYR A 48 19.65 -7.76 -7.21
C TYR A 48 18.87 -6.78 -8.10
N GLN A 49 19.17 -5.47 -8.02
CA GLN A 49 18.56 -4.41 -8.84
C GLN A 49 17.03 -4.30 -8.65
N ILE A 50 16.54 -4.65 -7.48
CA ILE A 50 15.15 -4.45 -7.10
C ILE A 50 15.01 -3.05 -6.49
N THR A 51 14.04 -2.28 -6.95
CA THR A 51 13.79 -0.94 -6.42
C THR A 51 13.44 -0.98 -4.94
N THR A 52 14.11 -0.14 -4.13
CA THR A 52 13.91 -0.13 -2.68
C THR A 52 13.44 1.21 -2.15
N GLY A 53 12.50 1.15 -1.22
CA GLY A 53 12.12 2.28 -0.37
C GLY A 53 12.27 1.94 1.10
N CYS A 54 12.16 2.93 1.97
CA CYS A 54 12.00 2.67 3.38
C CYS A 54 11.11 3.69 4.09
N ILE A 55 10.58 3.28 5.23
CA ILE A 55 9.87 4.16 6.19
C ILE A 55 10.56 4.01 7.54
N THR A 56 11.12 5.10 8.04
CA THR A 56 11.77 5.15 9.35
C THR A 56 11.42 6.44 10.11
N CYS A 57 11.49 6.39 11.44
CA CYS A 57 11.25 7.55 12.29
C CYS A 57 12.55 8.22 12.77
N ASN A 58 13.72 7.69 12.36
CA ASN A 58 15.02 8.23 12.69
C ASN A 58 15.78 8.62 11.42
N PRO A 59 16.10 9.91 11.26
CA PRO A 59 16.81 10.39 10.09
C PRO A 59 18.23 9.84 10.04
N LYS A 60 18.74 9.65 8.82
CA LYS A 60 20.10 9.13 8.56
C LYS A 60 20.40 7.79 9.25
N SER A 61 19.37 7.01 9.54
CA SER A 61 19.53 5.66 10.07
C SER A 61 20.15 4.73 9.01
N PRO A 62 20.73 3.57 9.41
CA PRO A 62 21.24 2.58 8.47
C PRO A 62 20.25 2.20 7.37
N LEU A 63 18.97 2.04 7.72
CA LEU A 63 17.90 1.74 6.78
C LEU A 63 17.67 2.89 5.78
N SER A 64 17.64 4.13 6.27
CA SER A 64 17.48 5.32 5.42
C SER A 64 18.64 5.50 4.44
N VAL A 65 19.86 5.22 4.87
CA VAL A 65 21.06 5.29 4.01
C VAL A 65 21.08 4.18 2.97
N ALA A 66 20.59 3.00 3.31
CA ALA A 66 20.58 1.84 2.41
C ALA A 66 19.52 1.94 1.30
N ALA A 67 18.34 2.51 1.59
CA ALA A 67 17.23 2.54 0.65
C ALA A 67 17.41 3.61 -0.45
N GLN A 68 16.97 3.30 -1.67
CA GLN A 68 16.98 4.26 -2.79
C GLN A 68 15.98 5.40 -2.60
N PHE A 69 14.83 5.11 -2.00
CA PHE A 69 13.75 6.08 -1.74
C PHE A 69 13.40 6.10 -0.24
N PRO A 70 14.16 6.82 0.60
CA PRO A 70 13.89 6.88 2.02
C PRO A 70 12.76 7.87 2.35
N ILE A 71 11.84 7.44 3.25
CA ILE A 71 10.83 8.29 3.88
C ILE A 71 11.18 8.38 5.37
N GLU A 72 11.67 9.53 5.78
CA GLU A 72 12.07 9.82 7.17
C GLU A 72 11.00 10.67 7.85
N VAL A 73 10.35 10.13 8.89
CA VAL A 73 9.29 10.82 9.62
C VAL A 73 9.66 11.01 11.08
N MET A 74 10.11 12.18 11.42
CA MET A 74 10.48 12.53 12.79
C MET A 74 9.23 12.71 13.67
N VAL A 75 8.95 11.75 14.54
CA VAL A 75 7.80 11.77 15.45
C VAL A 75 8.17 12.25 16.87
N GLY A 76 9.46 12.45 17.13
CA GLY A 76 10.00 12.75 18.45
C GLY A 76 9.88 11.55 19.43
N PRO A 77 10.27 11.74 20.70
CA PRO A 77 10.26 10.67 21.68
C PRO A 77 8.84 10.18 21.96
N GLU A 78 8.68 8.87 22.14
CA GLU A 78 7.41 8.29 22.52
C GLU A 78 7.05 8.66 23.97
N PHE A 79 5.76 8.74 24.28
CA PHE A 79 5.30 8.96 25.67
C PHE A 79 5.81 7.87 26.60
N LEU A 80 5.75 6.60 26.15
CA LEU A 80 6.39 5.48 26.81
C LEU A 80 7.67 5.16 26.06
N THR A 81 8.83 5.44 26.63
CA THR A 81 10.16 5.31 25.99
C THR A 81 10.33 3.92 25.36
N GLY A 82 10.72 3.89 24.10
CA GLY A 82 10.95 2.67 23.34
C GLY A 82 9.69 2.03 22.74
N SER A 83 8.49 2.51 23.08
CA SER A 83 7.24 1.93 22.57
C SER A 83 6.86 2.49 21.19
N SER A 84 7.63 2.11 20.17
CA SER A 84 7.49 2.60 18.78
C SER A 84 6.14 2.27 18.12
N ARG A 85 5.29 1.46 18.75
CA ARG A 85 3.91 1.19 18.34
C ARG A 85 2.97 2.40 18.46
N LEU A 86 3.36 3.45 19.19
CA LEU A 86 2.54 4.63 19.45
C LEU A 86 2.63 5.65 18.30
N LYS A 87 3.44 6.71 18.44
CA LYS A 87 3.56 7.75 17.40
C LYS A 87 4.20 7.23 16.12
N ALA A 88 5.27 6.45 16.25
CA ALA A 88 5.96 5.88 15.10
C ALA A 88 5.03 4.93 14.31
N GLY A 89 4.35 4.01 14.96
CA GLY A 89 3.39 3.11 14.32
C GLY A 89 2.22 3.84 13.67
N THR A 90 1.73 4.93 14.30
CA THR A 90 0.69 5.78 13.72
C THR A 90 1.18 6.48 12.45
N ALA A 91 2.39 7.05 12.47
CA ALA A 91 3.00 7.70 11.31
C ALA A 91 3.22 6.71 10.16
N GLN A 92 3.77 5.53 10.45
CA GLN A 92 3.96 4.46 9.46
C GLN A 92 2.63 4.06 8.79
N LYS A 93 1.57 3.87 9.56
CA LYS A 93 0.24 3.56 9.04
C LYS A 93 -0.26 4.67 8.09
N LEU A 94 -0.10 5.93 8.45
CA LEU A 94 -0.52 7.06 7.60
C LEU A 94 0.27 7.10 6.29
N ILE A 95 1.58 6.89 6.33
CA ILE A 95 2.43 6.85 5.13
C ILE A 95 2.04 5.69 4.21
N LEU A 96 1.83 4.49 4.75
CA LEU A 96 1.38 3.34 3.97
C LEU A 96 0.04 3.59 3.28
N ASN A 97 -0.89 4.23 3.98
CA ASN A 97 -2.18 4.64 3.39
C ASN A 97 -1.99 5.67 2.27
N MET A 98 -1.08 6.63 2.44
CA MET A 98 -0.76 7.61 1.38
C MET A 98 -0.14 6.92 0.17
N ILE A 99 0.86 6.06 0.35
CA ILE A 99 1.52 5.34 -0.74
C ILE A 99 0.50 4.51 -1.52
N THR A 100 -0.28 3.68 -0.84
CA THR A 100 -1.25 2.79 -1.50
C THR A 100 -2.36 3.58 -2.19
N THR A 101 -2.87 4.63 -1.56
CA THR A 101 -3.93 5.48 -2.15
C THR A 101 -3.42 6.20 -3.39
N VAL A 102 -2.24 6.84 -3.32
CA VAL A 102 -1.66 7.55 -4.48
C VAL A 102 -1.35 6.57 -5.61
N THR A 103 -0.84 5.38 -5.30
CA THR A 103 -0.61 4.33 -6.30
C THR A 103 -1.89 3.96 -7.02
N MET A 104 -2.99 3.72 -6.31
CA MET A 104 -4.29 3.40 -6.93
C MET A 104 -4.85 4.55 -7.76
N ILE A 105 -4.63 5.81 -7.34
CA ILE A 105 -5.00 6.98 -8.14
C ILE A 105 -4.19 7.02 -9.44
N GLN A 106 -2.88 6.84 -9.37
CA GLN A 106 -1.99 6.86 -10.54
C GLN A 106 -2.27 5.71 -11.52
N LEU A 107 -2.70 4.56 -11.01
CA LEU A 107 -3.14 3.42 -11.82
C LEU A 107 -4.55 3.62 -12.44
N GLY A 108 -5.22 4.74 -12.16
CA GLY A 108 -6.53 5.04 -12.72
C GLY A 108 -7.71 4.31 -12.08
N HIS A 109 -7.51 3.70 -10.89
CA HIS A 109 -8.57 3.00 -10.16
C HIS A 109 -9.51 3.95 -9.40
N VAL A 110 -9.25 5.25 -9.45
CA VAL A 110 -10.05 6.29 -8.77
C VAL A 110 -10.52 7.32 -9.79
N LYS A 111 -11.81 7.65 -9.78
CA LYS A 111 -12.43 8.72 -10.57
C LYS A 111 -13.08 9.72 -9.61
N GLY A 112 -12.59 10.97 -9.61
CA GLY A 112 -12.95 11.94 -8.57
C GLY A 112 -12.48 11.44 -7.19
N ASN A 113 -13.41 11.18 -6.28
CA ASN A 113 -13.14 10.61 -4.94
C ASN A 113 -13.68 9.17 -4.79
N LYS A 114 -13.95 8.47 -5.89
CA LYS A 114 -14.59 7.14 -5.90
C LYS A 114 -13.68 6.08 -6.51
N MET A 115 -13.57 4.94 -5.83
CA MET A 115 -12.92 3.74 -6.38
C MET A 115 -13.85 3.07 -7.40
N VAL A 116 -13.50 3.14 -8.68
CA VAL A 116 -14.33 2.59 -9.77
C VAL A 116 -14.07 1.12 -10.09
N ASP A 117 -12.98 0.56 -9.56
CA ASP A 117 -12.59 -0.85 -9.77
C ASP A 117 -12.62 -1.66 -8.47
N MET A 118 -13.49 -1.30 -7.52
CA MET A 118 -13.64 -2.08 -6.29
C MET A 118 -14.33 -3.42 -6.56
N GLN A 119 -13.90 -4.46 -5.85
CA GLN A 119 -14.56 -5.76 -5.89
C GLN A 119 -15.92 -5.69 -5.20
N LEU A 120 -16.95 -6.26 -5.84
CA LEU A 120 -18.33 -6.28 -5.34
C LEU A 120 -18.56 -7.50 -4.41
N ALA A 121 -17.71 -7.65 -3.40
CA ALA A 121 -17.62 -8.87 -2.58
C ALA A 121 -18.73 -9.03 -1.52
N ASN A 122 -19.55 -8.01 -1.29
CA ASN A 122 -20.66 -8.04 -0.33
C ASN A 122 -21.76 -7.04 -0.69
N SER A 123 -22.94 -7.15 -0.06
CA SER A 123 -24.10 -6.29 -0.33
C SER A 123 -23.78 -4.80 -0.18
N LYS A 124 -23.04 -4.41 0.86
CA LYS A 124 -22.63 -3.01 1.07
C LYS A 124 -21.82 -2.45 -0.10
N LEU A 125 -20.93 -3.26 -0.70
CA LEU A 125 -20.12 -2.84 -1.84
C LEU A 125 -20.95 -2.83 -3.13
N VAL A 126 -21.90 -3.76 -3.28
CA VAL A 126 -22.86 -3.75 -4.39
C VAL A 126 -23.74 -2.50 -4.33
N ASP A 127 -24.34 -2.18 -3.17
CA ASP A 127 -25.15 -0.96 -2.99
C ASP A 127 -24.33 0.31 -3.30
N ARG A 128 -23.08 0.34 -2.85
CA ARG A 128 -22.18 1.45 -3.15
C ARG A 128 -21.88 1.55 -4.65
N GLY A 129 -21.63 0.45 -5.32
CA GLY A 129 -21.40 0.37 -6.76
C GLY A 129 -22.64 0.85 -7.53
N THR A 130 -23.83 0.38 -7.15
CA THR A 130 -25.10 0.80 -7.76
C THR A 130 -25.29 2.32 -7.69
N ARG A 131 -25.06 2.93 -6.52
CA ARG A 131 -25.15 4.40 -6.37
C ARG A 131 -24.12 5.13 -7.25
N MET A 132 -22.91 4.58 -7.40
CA MET A 132 -21.90 5.18 -8.28
C MET A 132 -22.31 5.14 -9.75
N VAL A 133 -22.93 4.05 -10.21
CA VAL A 133 -23.47 3.93 -11.58
C VAL A 133 -24.66 4.87 -11.76
N MET A 134 -25.60 4.93 -10.80
CA MET A 134 -26.72 5.90 -10.81
C MET A 134 -26.25 7.34 -11.00
N GLU A 135 -25.30 7.76 -10.18
CA GLU A 135 -24.78 9.14 -10.22
C GLU A 135 -24.02 9.45 -11.51
N ALA A 136 -23.24 8.48 -12.02
CA ALA A 136 -22.45 8.68 -13.23
C ALA A 136 -23.32 8.77 -14.49
N LEU A 137 -24.39 7.97 -14.56
CA LEU A 137 -25.26 7.86 -15.73
C LEU A 137 -26.58 8.61 -15.59
N GLN A 138 -26.91 9.15 -14.42
CA GLN A 138 -28.18 9.83 -14.10
C GLN A 138 -29.40 8.93 -14.40
N ILE A 139 -29.35 7.66 -13.98
CA ILE A 139 -30.37 6.64 -14.20
C ILE A 139 -31.00 6.17 -12.89
N SER A 140 -32.09 5.40 -12.98
CA SER A 140 -32.76 4.83 -11.81
C SER A 140 -31.88 3.77 -11.11
N GLU A 141 -32.17 3.53 -9.83
CA GLU A 141 -31.50 2.49 -9.03
C GLU A 141 -31.64 1.10 -9.67
N LYS A 142 -32.83 0.78 -10.19
CA LYS A 142 -33.09 -0.50 -10.83
C LYS A 142 -32.22 -0.68 -12.07
N GLU A 143 -32.16 0.31 -12.95
CA GLU A 143 -31.32 0.25 -14.16
C GLU A 143 -29.82 0.16 -13.81
N ALA A 144 -29.38 0.89 -12.80
CA ALA A 144 -28.00 0.84 -12.35
C ALA A 144 -27.63 -0.53 -11.75
N ALA A 145 -28.54 -1.12 -10.97
CA ALA A 145 -28.35 -2.46 -10.41
C ALA A 145 -28.30 -3.53 -11.52
N ASP A 146 -29.18 -3.45 -12.52
CA ASP A 146 -29.20 -4.37 -13.65
C ASP A 146 -27.91 -4.27 -14.48
N LEU A 147 -27.40 -3.06 -14.74
CA LEU A 147 -26.12 -2.83 -15.41
C LEU A 147 -24.96 -3.40 -14.59
N LEU A 148 -24.93 -3.11 -13.30
CA LEU A 148 -23.88 -3.60 -12.42
C LEU A 148 -23.86 -5.12 -12.30
N HIS A 149 -25.05 -5.72 -12.26
CA HIS A 149 -25.19 -7.18 -12.25
C HIS A 149 -24.70 -7.80 -13.58
N THR A 150 -24.98 -7.16 -14.71
CA THR A 150 -24.59 -7.64 -16.05
C THR A 150 -23.07 -7.57 -16.23
N HIS A 151 -22.46 -6.45 -15.88
CA HIS A 151 -21.04 -6.18 -16.16
C HIS A 151 -20.10 -6.56 -15.01
N GLN A 152 -20.61 -6.81 -13.81
CA GLN A 152 -19.82 -7.16 -12.60
C GLN A 152 -18.69 -6.15 -12.28
N SER A 153 -18.70 -4.97 -12.90
CA SER A 153 -17.71 -3.91 -12.78
C SER A 153 -18.40 -2.55 -12.92
N ILE A 154 -18.10 -1.63 -12.00
CA ILE A 154 -18.65 -0.26 -12.04
C ILE A 154 -18.16 0.45 -13.29
N ARG A 155 -16.88 0.30 -13.62
CA ARG A 155 -16.26 0.91 -14.80
C ARG A 155 -16.96 0.44 -16.09
N GLU A 156 -17.11 -0.86 -16.27
CA GLU A 156 -17.72 -1.44 -17.45
C GLU A 156 -19.21 -1.11 -17.54
N ALA A 157 -19.93 -1.13 -16.43
CA ALA A 157 -21.33 -0.73 -16.37
C ALA A 157 -21.53 0.73 -16.82
N ILE A 158 -20.62 1.63 -16.45
CA ILE A 158 -20.66 3.04 -16.88
C ILE A 158 -20.31 3.15 -18.37
N ASN A 159 -19.25 2.51 -18.83
CA ASN A 159 -18.77 2.60 -20.20
C ASN A 159 -19.81 2.04 -21.20
N ALA A 160 -20.44 0.90 -20.90
CA ALA A 160 -21.42 0.26 -21.75
C ALA A 160 -22.65 1.10 -22.10
N LYS A 161 -22.93 2.18 -21.37
CA LYS A 161 -24.06 3.08 -21.65
C LYS A 161 -23.59 4.44 -22.19
N MET A 162 -22.28 4.67 -22.26
CA MET A 162 -21.71 5.91 -22.84
C MET A 162 -21.29 5.74 -24.31
N GLU A 163 -21.25 4.48 -24.79
CA GLU A 163 -21.11 4.10 -26.20
C GLU A 163 -22.50 4.07 -26.88
#